data_07164e195e1bd303001c6ddc11bb33c9
#
_entry.id   07164e195e1bd303001c6ddc11bb33c9
#
_cell.length_a   1.000
_cell.length_b   1.000
_cell.length_c   1.000
_cell.angle_alpha   90.00
_cell.angle_beta   90.00
_cell.angle_gamma   90.00
#
_symmetry.space_group_name_H-M   'P 1'
#
loop_
_entity.id
_entity.type
_entity.pdbx_description
1 polymer ?
#
loop_
_entity_poly.entity_id
_entity_poly.type
_entity_poly.pdbx_seq_one_letter_code
_entity_poly.pdbx_strand_id
1 'polypeptide(L)'
;MTCTRPDVRDAADASGLTLPASWRELLQTLRPVFGGSSTFGMFTLLAAGLVARTMRRAVVGMLAGAGMAALVSIHSACRFFSTYRWDTDRLGLAIARLIVERLLDTDAAITVAVDDTLFRRWGRKVHHAFWTHDGAAQGPAKLSWAFVSDWLGQRP
;
A
#
# COMPACT_ATOMS: atom_id res chain seq x y z
N MET A 1 -6.79 25.48 -26.16
CA MET A 1 -6.85 25.52 -24.69
C MET A 1 -6.18 24.27 -24.15
N THR A 2 -4.92 24.35 -23.80
CA THR A 2 -4.15 23.25 -23.22
C THR A 2 -4.52 23.15 -21.74
N CYS A 3 -5.27 22.11 -21.40
CA CYS A 3 -5.59 21.80 -20.01
C CYS A 3 -4.31 21.25 -19.34
N THR A 4 -3.52 22.11 -18.76
CA THR A 4 -2.36 21.72 -17.96
C THR A 4 -2.89 21.06 -16.69
N ARG A 5 -2.73 19.75 -16.61
CA ARG A 5 -3.10 18.95 -15.44
C ARG A 5 -2.18 19.37 -14.30
N PRO A 6 -2.70 19.79 -13.13
CA PRO A 6 -1.83 20.15 -12.01
C PRO A 6 -0.98 18.93 -11.62
N ASP A 7 0.30 19.18 -11.34
CA ASP A 7 1.21 18.15 -10.82
C ASP A 7 0.68 17.69 -9.46
N VAL A 8 0.90 16.43 -9.12
CA VAL A 8 0.51 15.84 -7.82
C VAL A 8 1.13 16.62 -6.65
N ARG A 9 2.26 17.30 -6.89
CA ARG A 9 2.90 18.20 -5.92
C ARG A 9 2.06 19.46 -5.66
N ASP A 10 1.58 20.11 -6.73
CA ASP A 10 0.77 21.32 -6.62
C ASP A 10 -0.59 21.00 -5.96
N ALA A 11 -1.10 19.80 -6.21
CA ALA A 11 -2.33 19.33 -5.59
C ALA A 11 -2.16 19.06 -4.08
N ALA A 12 -1.02 18.52 -3.65
CA ALA A 12 -0.72 18.29 -2.22
C ALA A 12 -0.60 19.61 -1.45
N ASP A 13 0.03 20.63 -2.06
CA ASP A 13 0.15 21.97 -1.47
C ASP A 13 -1.19 22.71 -1.46
N ALA A 14 -2.02 22.52 -2.47
CA ALA A 14 -3.35 23.15 -2.58
C ALA A 14 -4.42 22.53 -1.66
N SER A 15 -4.22 21.29 -1.18
CA SER A 15 -5.21 20.57 -0.38
C SER A 15 -5.32 21.05 1.06
N GLY A 16 -4.40 21.88 1.54
CA GLY A 16 -4.33 22.26 2.95
C GLY A 16 -4.06 21.07 3.90
N LEU A 17 -3.69 19.91 3.37
CA LEU A 17 -3.33 18.73 4.15
C LEU A 17 -1.97 18.97 4.81
N THR A 18 -1.97 19.59 5.97
CA THR A 18 -0.76 19.79 6.76
C THR A 18 -0.41 18.47 7.45
N LEU A 19 0.35 17.63 6.77
CA LEU A 19 0.91 16.44 7.42
C LEU A 19 1.87 16.87 8.53
N PRO A 20 1.84 16.22 9.71
CA PRO A 20 2.81 16.45 10.76
C PRO A 20 4.25 16.35 10.21
N ALA A 21 5.15 17.19 10.70
CA ALA A 21 6.55 17.18 10.25
C ALA A 21 7.18 15.79 10.39
N SER A 22 6.94 15.13 11.53
CA SER A 22 7.39 13.77 11.80
C SER A 22 6.93 12.74 10.76
N TRP A 23 5.68 12.87 10.28
CA TRP A 23 5.15 11.99 9.23
C TRP A 23 5.82 12.26 7.89
N ARG A 24 6.05 13.52 7.55
CA ARG A 24 6.78 13.88 6.32
C ARG A 24 8.20 13.36 6.34
N GLU A 25 8.92 13.54 7.44
CA GLU A 25 10.28 13.02 7.63
C GLU A 25 10.32 11.51 7.49
N LEU A 26 9.39 10.80 8.13
CA LEU A 26 9.28 9.35 8.03
C LEU A 26 9.07 8.90 6.57
N LEU A 27 8.17 9.53 5.84
CA LEU A 27 7.97 9.21 4.43
C LEU A 27 9.19 9.55 3.56
N GLN A 28 9.92 10.61 3.86
CA GLN A 28 11.14 10.98 3.14
C GLN A 28 12.24 9.93 3.24
N THR A 29 12.32 9.18 4.33
CA THR A 29 13.29 8.06 4.44
C THR A 29 13.01 6.96 3.41
N LEU A 30 11.77 6.84 2.93
CA LEU A 30 11.37 5.88 1.90
C LEU A 30 11.54 6.41 0.47
N ARG A 31 11.88 7.70 0.30
CA ARG A 31 12.05 8.34 -1.02
C ARG A 31 13.00 7.58 -1.97
N PRO A 32 14.14 7.03 -1.52
CA PRO A 32 15.09 6.32 -2.40
C PRO A 32 14.54 5.05 -3.06
N VAL A 33 13.44 4.50 -2.54
CA VAL A 33 12.79 3.31 -3.13
C VAL A 33 12.12 3.64 -4.46
N PHE A 34 11.73 4.91 -4.66
CA PHE A 34 10.96 5.35 -5.82
C PHE A 34 11.84 6.05 -6.84
N GLY A 35 11.83 5.58 -8.09
CA GLY A 35 12.63 6.14 -9.18
C GLY A 35 12.20 7.54 -9.64
N GLY A 36 10.94 7.93 -9.38
CA GLY A 36 10.37 9.20 -9.82
C GLY A 36 9.65 9.98 -8.72
N SER A 37 9.68 11.31 -8.83
CA SER A 37 9.01 12.20 -7.86
C SER A 37 7.49 12.07 -7.90
N SER A 38 6.88 11.90 -9.08
CA SER A 38 5.44 11.69 -9.23
C SER A 38 4.97 10.40 -8.57
N THR A 39 5.75 9.31 -8.71
CA THR A 39 5.43 8.03 -8.08
C THR A 39 5.51 8.15 -6.56
N PHE A 40 6.55 8.80 -6.06
CA PHE A 40 6.70 9.05 -4.63
C PHE A 40 5.61 9.99 -4.09
N GLY A 41 5.24 11.03 -4.82
CA GLY A 41 4.14 11.92 -4.44
C GLY A 41 2.81 11.17 -4.32
N MET A 42 2.50 10.29 -5.28
CA MET A 42 1.31 9.45 -5.22
C MET A 42 1.36 8.48 -4.03
N PHE A 43 2.50 7.86 -3.76
CA PHE A 43 2.71 7.02 -2.58
C PHE A 43 2.42 7.78 -1.29
N THR A 44 3.02 8.96 -1.12
CA THR A 44 2.86 9.81 0.06
C THR A 44 1.39 10.15 0.32
N LEU A 45 0.69 10.52 -0.75
CA LEU A 45 -0.73 10.85 -0.70
C LEU A 45 -1.59 9.65 -0.31
N LEU A 46 -1.36 8.50 -0.95
CA LEU A 46 -2.13 7.28 -0.67
C LEU A 46 -1.83 6.74 0.74
N ALA A 47 -0.58 6.81 1.19
CA ALA A 47 -0.18 6.41 2.54
C ALA A 47 -0.84 7.30 3.61
N ALA A 48 -0.83 8.62 3.41
CA ALA A 48 -1.51 9.56 4.31
C ALA A 48 -3.02 9.26 4.37
N GLY A 49 -3.66 9.06 3.23
CA GLY A 49 -5.07 8.74 3.16
C GLY A 49 -5.44 7.39 3.77
N LEU A 50 -4.55 6.40 3.66
CA LEU A 50 -4.72 5.08 4.29
C LEU A 50 -4.73 5.18 5.82
N VAL A 51 -3.83 5.99 6.38
CA VAL A 51 -3.73 6.21 7.83
C VAL A 51 -4.88 7.05 8.34
N ALA A 52 -5.27 8.11 7.61
CA ALA A 52 -6.35 9.00 8.01
C ALA A 52 -7.74 8.35 7.96
N ARG A 53 -7.91 7.27 7.19
CA ARG A 53 -9.20 6.61 7.01
C ARG A 53 -9.16 5.15 7.40
N THR A 54 -9.81 4.83 8.51
CA THR A 54 -9.82 3.48 9.10
C THR A 54 -10.88 2.54 8.54
N MET A 55 -11.92 3.05 7.83
CA MET A 55 -13.08 2.24 7.45
C MET A 55 -12.84 1.36 6.22
N ARG A 56 -12.95 1.87 4.99
CA ARG A 56 -12.74 1.07 3.78
C ARG A 56 -11.38 1.39 3.16
N ARG A 57 -10.49 0.44 3.13
CA ARG A 57 -9.12 0.56 2.57
C ARG A 57 -9.12 0.41 1.04
N ALA A 58 -10.05 1.05 0.35
CA ALA A 58 -10.07 1.13 -1.10
C ALA A 58 -9.39 2.42 -1.56
N VAL A 59 -8.89 2.45 -2.80
CA VAL A 59 -8.22 3.63 -3.39
C VAL A 59 -9.06 4.91 -3.25
N VAL A 60 -10.37 4.81 -3.48
CA VAL A 60 -11.30 5.93 -3.27
C VAL A 60 -11.30 6.41 -1.84
N GLY A 61 -11.25 5.47 -0.89
CA GLY A 61 -11.16 5.78 0.54
C GLY A 61 -9.85 6.48 0.90
N MET A 62 -8.72 6.05 0.33
CA MET A 62 -7.43 6.70 0.53
C MET A 62 -7.44 8.13 0.01
N LEU A 63 -7.96 8.37 -1.20
CA LEU A 63 -8.09 9.72 -1.76
C LEU A 63 -8.98 10.62 -0.91
N ALA A 64 -10.10 10.11 -0.42
CA ALA A 64 -11.00 10.84 0.46
C ALA A 64 -10.35 11.13 1.83
N GLY A 65 -9.63 10.16 2.40
CA GLY A 65 -8.88 10.34 3.65
C GLY A 65 -7.77 11.38 3.54
N ALA A 66 -7.12 11.46 2.38
CA ALA A 66 -6.13 12.49 2.08
C ALA A 66 -6.74 13.86 1.70
N GLY A 67 -8.07 14.01 1.67
CA GLY A 67 -8.71 15.24 1.19
C GLY A 67 -8.55 15.52 -0.31
N MET A 68 -8.11 14.53 -1.10
CA MET A 68 -7.68 14.70 -2.49
C MET A 68 -8.67 14.16 -3.53
N ALA A 69 -9.84 13.71 -3.09
CA ALA A 69 -10.82 13.07 -3.98
C ALA A 69 -11.32 13.98 -5.13
N ALA A 70 -11.31 15.30 -4.93
CA ALA A 70 -11.70 16.27 -5.97
C ALA A 70 -10.53 16.66 -6.91
N LEU A 71 -9.28 16.50 -6.46
CA LEU A 71 -8.09 16.98 -7.16
C LEU A 71 -7.36 15.86 -7.93
N VAL A 72 -7.39 14.64 -7.41
CA VAL A 72 -6.72 13.48 -8.01
C VAL A 72 -7.76 12.48 -8.51
N SER A 73 -7.67 12.13 -9.79
CA SER A 73 -8.59 11.15 -10.36
C SER A 73 -8.31 9.74 -9.79
N ILE A 74 -9.38 8.99 -9.55
CA ILE A 74 -9.31 7.58 -9.11
C ILE A 74 -8.45 6.76 -10.08
N HIS A 75 -8.58 7.02 -11.39
CA HIS A 75 -7.79 6.34 -12.41
C HIS A 75 -6.27 6.57 -12.22
N SER A 76 -5.85 7.80 -11.94
CA SER A 76 -4.44 8.12 -11.66
C SER A 76 -3.93 7.41 -10.40
N ALA A 77 -4.74 7.34 -9.36
CA ALA A 77 -4.40 6.63 -8.14
C ALA A 77 -4.34 5.10 -8.34
N CYS A 78 -5.25 4.53 -9.12
CA CYS A 78 -5.21 3.10 -9.45
C CYS A 78 -3.98 2.73 -10.29
N ARG A 79 -3.50 3.63 -11.15
CA ARG A 79 -2.28 3.41 -11.93
C ARG A 79 -1.02 3.28 -11.06
N PHE A 80 -1.02 3.82 -9.86
CA PHE A 80 0.06 3.61 -8.91
C PHE A 80 0.27 2.12 -8.62
N PHE A 81 -0.80 1.35 -8.49
CA PHE A 81 -0.74 -0.08 -8.20
C PHE A 81 -0.57 -0.96 -9.44
N SER A 82 -0.91 -0.49 -10.64
CA SER A 82 -0.95 -1.31 -11.86
C SER A 82 0.10 -0.96 -12.90
N THR A 83 0.56 0.29 -12.94
CA THR A 83 1.39 0.79 -14.06
C THR A 83 2.68 1.46 -13.59
N TYR A 84 2.67 2.09 -12.42
CA TYR A 84 3.85 2.78 -11.94
C TYR A 84 4.92 1.78 -11.53
N ARG A 85 6.16 2.09 -11.92
CA ARG A 85 7.30 1.23 -11.62
C ARG A 85 7.90 1.59 -10.27
N TRP A 86 7.66 0.74 -9.32
CA TRP A 86 8.26 0.75 -7.99
C TRP A 86 8.35 -0.70 -7.49
N ASP A 87 9.29 -0.95 -6.62
CA ASP A 87 9.59 -2.29 -6.14
C ASP A 87 8.99 -2.50 -4.76
N THR A 88 8.05 -3.43 -4.66
CA THR A 88 7.36 -3.79 -3.41
C THR A 88 8.31 -4.38 -2.38
N ASP A 89 9.29 -5.20 -2.82
CA ASP A 89 10.21 -5.88 -1.92
C ASP A 89 11.19 -4.85 -1.32
N ARG A 90 11.68 -3.92 -2.17
CA ARG A 90 12.52 -2.81 -1.69
C ARG A 90 11.77 -1.90 -0.72
N LEU A 91 10.49 -1.64 -0.96
CA LEU A 91 9.68 -0.85 -0.05
C LEU A 91 9.48 -1.59 1.27
N GLY A 92 9.13 -2.88 1.21
CA GLY A 92 8.96 -3.73 2.39
C GLY A 92 10.23 -3.78 3.24
N LEU A 93 11.39 -3.98 2.60
CA LEU A 93 12.68 -4.01 3.29
C LEU A 93 13.03 -2.64 3.90
N ALA A 94 12.74 -1.54 3.20
CA ALA A 94 12.98 -0.19 3.73
C ALA A 94 12.10 0.10 4.95
N ILE A 95 10.83 -0.32 4.93
CA ILE A 95 9.93 -0.21 6.08
C ILE A 95 10.41 -1.08 7.24
N ALA A 96 10.82 -2.34 6.98
CA ALA A 96 11.34 -3.22 8.02
C ALA A 96 12.57 -2.63 8.71
N ARG A 97 13.52 -2.09 7.93
CA ARG A 97 14.69 -1.38 8.48
C ARG A 97 14.29 -0.19 9.33
N LEU A 98 13.36 0.62 8.86
CA LEU A 98 12.86 1.77 9.60
C LEU A 98 12.23 1.37 10.93
N ILE A 99 11.48 0.26 10.96
CA ILE A 99 10.88 -0.29 12.18
C ILE A 99 11.99 -0.71 13.16
N VAL A 100 12.98 -1.47 12.70
CA VAL A 100 14.11 -1.91 13.53
C VAL A 100 14.87 -0.71 14.08
N GLU A 101 15.22 0.25 13.24
CA GLU A 101 16.01 1.42 13.65
C GLU A 101 15.28 2.37 14.62
N ARG A 102 13.95 2.42 14.54
CA ARG A 102 13.17 3.41 15.31
C ARG A 102 12.47 2.83 16.52
N LEU A 103 12.17 1.53 16.52
CA LEU A 103 11.30 0.91 17.53
C LEU A 103 12.00 -0.18 18.35
N LEU A 104 13.17 -0.65 17.93
CA LEU A 104 13.90 -1.66 18.66
C LEU A 104 15.20 -1.09 19.27
N ASP A 105 15.54 -1.56 20.45
CA ASP A 105 16.82 -1.28 21.06
C ASP A 105 17.95 -1.99 20.28
N THR A 106 19.17 -1.45 20.36
CA THR A 106 20.33 -1.92 19.58
C THR A 106 20.61 -3.42 19.78
N ASP A 107 20.34 -3.92 20.97
CA ASP A 107 20.62 -5.32 21.36
C ASP A 107 19.35 -6.18 21.42
N ALA A 108 18.22 -5.66 20.93
CA ALA A 108 16.96 -6.39 20.95
C ALA A 108 16.98 -7.58 19.99
N ALA A 109 16.55 -8.74 20.44
CA ALA A 109 16.31 -9.89 19.57
C ALA A 109 15.14 -9.60 18.62
N ILE A 110 15.37 -9.81 17.32
CA ILE A 110 14.33 -9.64 16.31
C ILE A 110 13.56 -10.95 16.16
N THR A 111 12.29 -10.95 16.54
CA THR A 111 11.37 -12.07 16.28
C THR A 111 10.54 -11.77 15.05
N VAL A 112 10.61 -12.63 14.04
CA VAL A 112 9.83 -12.52 12.81
C VAL A 112 8.75 -13.59 12.82
N ALA A 113 7.48 -13.17 12.75
CA ALA A 113 6.36 -14.06 12.51
C ALA A 113 6.10 -14.14 11.00
N VAL A 114 6.05 -15.34 10.48
CA VAL A 114 5.71 -15.60 9.06
C VAL A 114 4.35 -16.26 9.04
N ASP A 115 3.43 -15.69 8.29
CA ASP A 115 2.07 -16.20 8.13
C ASP A 115 1.62 -16.05 6.67
N ASP A 116 0.85 -17.02 6.19
CA ASP A 116 0.28 -16.99 4.85
C ASP A 116 -0.95 -16.09 4.81
N THR A 117 -1.02 -15.23 3.81
CA THR A 117 -2.20 -14.41 3.61
C THR A 117 -3.12 -15.02 2.56
N LEU A 118 -4.29 -15.42 3.01
CA LEU A 118 -5.32 -16.02 2.17
C LEU A 118 -6.22 -14.93 1.58
N PHE A 119 -6.19 -14.80 0.26
CA PHE A 119 -7.07 -13.88 -0.46
C PHE A 119 -8.23 -14.64 -1.07
N ARG A 120 -9.39 -14.58 -0.44
CA ARG A 120 -10.64 -15.16 -0.99
C ARG A 120 -10.96 -14.52 -2.33
N ARG A 121 -11.32 -15.33 -3.31
CA ARG A 121 -11.68 -14.89 -4.66
C ARG A 121 -13.08 -15.38 -5.03
N TRP A 122 -13.74 -14.59 -5.84
CA TRP A 122 -15.07 -14.91 -6.36
C TRP A 122 -14.95 -15.07 -7.88
N GLY A 123 -15.28 -16.25 -8.38
CA GLY A 123 -15.26 -16.54 -9.81
C GLY A 123 -14.49 -17.82 -10.16
N ARG A 124 -15.00 -18.54 -11.17
CA ARG A 124 -14.47 -19.85 -11.57
C ARG A 124 -13.16 -19.75 -12.38
N LYS A 125 -12.82 -18.59 -12.93
CA LYS A 125 -11.68 -18.39 -13.84
C LYS A 125 -10.65 -17.42 -13.27
N VAL A 126 -10.39 -17.49 -11.98
CA VAL A 126 -9.36 -16.66 -11.35
C VAL A 126 -8.03 -17.41 -11.41
N HIS A 127 -7.05 -16.80 -12.06
CA HIS A 127 -5.71 -17.36 -12.20
C HIS A 127 -5.10 -17.65 -10.81
N HIS A 128 -4.46 -18.79 -10.67
CA HIS A 128 -3.88 -19.30 -9.42
C HIS A 128 -4.83 -19.42 -8.21
N ALA A 129 -6.15 -19.34 -8.38
CA ALA A 129 -7.07 -19.66 -7.31
C ALA A 129 -7.35 -21.16 -7.27
N PHE A 130 -7.36 -21.72 -6.06
CA PHE A 130 -7.64 -23.13 -5.80
C PHE A 130 -8.39 -23.28 -4.47
N TRP A 131 -8.94 -24.46 -4.24
CA TRP A 131 -9.55 -24.76 -2.95
C TRP A 131 -8.46 -25.03 -1.92
N THR A 132 -8.44 -24.22 -0.88
CA THR A 132 -7.44 -24.31 0.18
C THR A 132 -8.09 -24.22 1.56
N HIS A 133 -7.38 -24.70 2.57
CA HIS A 133 -7.84 -24.62 3.95
C HIS A 133 -7.91 -23.15 4.38
N ASP A 134 -9.04 -22.79 5.00
CA ASP A 134 -9.28 -21.45 5.53
C ASP A 134 -9.78 -21.58 6.97
N GLY A 135 -8.91 -21.32 7.93
CA GLY A 135 -9.23 -21.42 9.35
C GLY A 135 -10.38 -20.51 9.78
N ALA A 136 -10.67 -19.44 9.03
CA ALA A 136 -11.76 -18.50 9.28
C ALA A 136 -13.05 -18.87 8.54
N ALA A 137 -13.06 -19.91 7.68
CA ALA A 137 -14.25 -20.36 7.00
C ALA A 137 -15.21 -21.07 7.97
N GLN A 138 -16.50 -20.84 7.76
CA GLN A 138 -17.53 -21.56 8.48
C GLN A 138 -17.78 -22.92 7.82
N GLY A 139 -18.07 -23.93 8.64
CA GLY A 139 -18.40 -25.27 8.19
C GLY A 139 -17.28 -26.30 8.47
N PRO A 140 -17.62 -27.61 8.39
CA PRO A 140 -16.70 -28.68 8.82
C PRO A 140 -15.46 -28.82 7.92
N ALA A 141 -15.56 -28.49 6.64
CA ALA A 141 -14.45 -28.63 5.69
C ALA A 141 -13.45 -27.49 5.75
N LYS A 142 -13.83 -26.33 6.31
CA LYS A 142 -12.98 -25.12 6.38
C LYS A 142 -12.21 -24.84 5.07
N LEU A 143 -12.91 -24.89 3.93
CA LEU A 143 -12.32 -24.65 2.62
C LEU A 143 -12.84 -23.35 2.03
N SER A 144 -11.95 -22.61 1.39
CA SER A 144 -12.26 -21.41 0.59
C SER A 144 -11.59 -21.48 -0.77
N TRP A 145 -12.26 -20.95 -1.79
CA TRP A 145 -11.67 -20.70 -3.10
C TRP A 145 -10.83 -19.42 -3.00
N ALA A 146 -9.52 -19.60 -2.99
CA ALA A 146 -8.62 -18.51 -2.66
C ALA A 146 -7.29 -18.62 -3.39
N PHE A 147 -6.56 -17.53 -3.36
CA PHE A 147 -5.16 -17.43 -3.72
C PHE A 147 -4.37 -17.26 -2.42
N VAL A 148 -3.34 -18.06 -2.23
CA VAL A 148 -2.40 -17.91 -1.11
C VAL A 148 -1.23 -17.08 -1.59
N SER A 149 -0.98 -15.97 -0.96
CA SER A 149 0.22 -15.16 -1.18
C SER A 149 1.28 -15.59 -0.19
N ASP A 150 2.27 -16.27 -0.68
CA ASP A 150 3.46 -16.63 0.05
C ASP A 150 4.46 -15.46 -0.01
N TRP A 151 4.76 -14.85 1.13
CA TRP A 151 5.71 -13.73 1.23
C TRP A 151 7.15 -14.15 0.92
N LEU A 152 7.44 -15.43 0.90
CA LEU A 152 8.77 -16.00 0.66
C LEU A 152 9.09 -16.29 -0.81
N GLY A 153 8.34 -15.72 -1.75
CA GLY A 153 8.85 -15.52 -3.10
C GLY A 153 8.72 -16.68 -4.05
N GLN A 154 7.55 -17.25 -4.23
CA GLN A 154 7.24 -17.93 -5.49
C GLN A 154 6.59 -16.92 -6.44
N ARG A 155 7.42 -16.25 -7.23
CA ARG A 155 6.96 -15.70 -8.50
C ARG A 155 6.85 -16.85 -9.50
N PRO A 156 5.77 -16.93 -10.26
CA PRO A 156 5.71 -17.80 -11.42
C PRO A 156 6.75 -17.39 -12.46
#